data_7029fef7226397b12520ded02a8b598b
#
_entry.id   7029fef7226397b12520ded02a8b598b
#
_cell.length_a   1.000
_cell.length_b   1.000
_cell.length_c   1.000
_cell.angle_alpha   90.00
_cell.angle_beta   90.00
_cell.angle_gamma   90.00
#
_symmetry.space_group_name_H-M   'P 1'
#
loop_
_entity.id
_entity.type
_entity.pdbx_description
1 polymer ?
#
loop_
_entity_poly.entity_id
_entity_poly.type
_entity_poly.pdbx_seq_one_letter_code
_entity_poly.pdbx_strand_id
1 'polypeptide(L)'
;MMKILRKGAILLVIFVAVVAGTSFLMNSQSTDNRSDMNDAILPEVMVKIGSTQANKMYGYRQQMQTDFMRGSITPLDTTKKVSFEINPYADTVTGLAYEVRTSDGSKVMENRKIKNLTKEDNGCLSTEIEIGSDLRMNQEYSMQITLDTSEGEVYYYTRVVSRTQLNTEAYLQFVKDFSTKCLDKEQADALTGYLEAEDISGGTNYNNISINSGLSNISWGSLSPKLYMEGVPLIDDINETTASITLDYQVSAQDDEGKTEIYDVTEFYRMRYTETRIMLLDFKRSATKVFDPSQKVVSDAGLLLGVRDKNVTYASDSSGKIVAFEQDGDLWSYAPSSGKITRIFSFRKEEDNDSRYVRNEHDIKIIRVADNGDVDFVLYGYMNRGVHEGYSGVCVYHYNSDRNVVEEKVFIPSTESYES
;
A
#
# COMPACT_ATOMS: atom_id res chain seq x y z
N MET A 1 -58.22 -39.27 -1.21
CA MET A 1 -57.72 -37.89 -1.35
C MET A 1 -56.66 -37.53 -0.28
N MET A 2 -56.91 -37.72 1.00
CA MET A 2 -56.00 -37.36 2.11
C MET A 2 -54.61 -38.06 2.07
N LYS A 3 -54.50 -39.34 1.61
CA LYS A 3 -53.25 -40.07 1.49
C LYS A 3 -52.33 -39.53 0.37
N ILE A 4 -52.89 -38.99 -0.71
CA ILE A 4 -52.16 -38.39 -1.83
C ILE A 4 -51.62 -37.01 -1.43
N LEU A 5 -52.42 -36.21 -0.74
CA LEU A 5 -51.99 -34.91 -0.21
C LEU A 5 -50.85 -35.09 0.83
N ARG A 6 -50.91 -36.10 1.69
CA ARG A 6 -49.87 -36.40 2.67
C ARG A 6 -48.53 -36.84 1.99
N LYS A 7 -48.64 -37.66 0.92
CA LYS A 7 -47.45 -38.03 0.12
C LYS A 7 -46.84 -36.82 -0.60
N GLY A 8 -47.68 -35.93 -1.16
CA GLY A 8 -47.22 -34.71 -1.80
C GLY A 8 -46.52 -33.76 -0.81
N ALA A 9 -47.06 -33.58 0.37
CA ALA A 9 -46.44 -32.79 1.43
C ALA A 9 -45.10 -33.35 1.88
N ILE A 10 -44.96 -34.66 2.03
CA ILE A 10 -43.71 -35.31 2.40
C ILE A 10 -42.65 -35.15 1.29
N LEU A 11 -43.02 -35.30 0.02
CA LEU A 11 -42.12 -35.07 -1.11
C LEU A 11 -41.65 -33.62 -1.20
N LEU A 12 -42.54 -32.65 -0.94
CA LEU A 12 -42.19 -31.23 -0.90
C LEU A 12 -41.21 -30.93 0.24
N VAL A 13 -41.39 -31.48 1.41
CA VAL A 13 -40.48 -31.30 2.54
C VAL A 13 -39.09 -31.91 2.24
N ILE A 14 -39.06 -33.11 1.63
CA ILE A 14 -37.83 -33.75 1.23
C ILE A 14 -37.11 -32.89 0.14
N PHE A 15 -37.87 -32.41 -0.83
CA PHE A 15 -37.32 -31.54 -1.88
C PHE A 15 -36.71 -30.25 -1.30
N VAL A 16 -37.45 -29.55 -0.41
CA VAL A 16 -36.97 -28.35 0.28
C VAL A 16 -35.73 -28.66 1.15
N ALA A 17 -35.73 -29.80 1.85
CA ALA A 17 -34.58 -30.20 2.65
C ALA A 17 -33.34 -30.52 1.80
N VAL A 18 -33.52 -31.18 0.65
CA VAL A 18 -32.45 -31.47 -0.31
C VAL A 18 -31.90 -30.15 -0.93
N VAL A 19 -32.79 -29.26 -1.37
CA VAL A 19 -32.42 -27.99 -1.94
C VAL A 19 -31.69 -27.11 -0.90
N ALA A 20 -32.21 -27.04 0.34
CA ALA A 20 -31.57 -26.31 1.43
C ALA A 20 -30.20 -26.93 1.81
N GLY A 21 -30.14 -28.28 1.87
CA GLY A 21 -28.90 -29.01 2.17
C GLY A 21 -27.85 -28.87 1.08
N THR A 22 -28.24 -28.98 -0.18
CA THR A 22 -27.33 -28.74 -1.31
C THR A 22 -26.92 -27.27 -1.42
N SER A 23 -27.84 -26.33 -1.20
CA SER A 23 -27.53 -24.90 -1.17
C SER A 23 -26.59 -24.56 -0.02
N PHE A 24 -26.80 -25.15 1.16
CA PHE A 24 -25.88 -24.99 2.30
C PHE A 24 -24.51 -25.62 2.04
N LEU A 25 -24.44 -26.81 1.45
CA LEU A 25 -23.19 -27.46 1.07
C LEU A 25 -22.47 -26.71 -0.06
N MET A 26 -23.20 -26.23 -1.05
CA MET A 26 -22.61 -25.41 -2.14
C MET A 26 -22.18 -24.04 -1.62
N ASN A 27 -22.92 -23.43 -0.70
CA ASN A 27 -22.56 -22.15 -0.10
C ASN A 27 -21.49 -22.29 0.98
N SER A 28 -21.37 -23.45 1.63
CA SER A 28 -20.24 -23.75 2.54
C SER A 28 -19.00 -24.19 1.77
N GLN A 29 -19.14 -24.62 0.51
CA GLN A 29 -18.00 -24.82 -0.43
C GLN A 29 -17.66 -23.56 -1.22
N SER A 30 -18.50 -22.54 -1.22
CA SER A 30 -18.14 -21.17 -1.56
C SER A 30 -17.55 -20.43 -0.36
N THR A 31 -16.91 -21.13 0.57
CA THR A 31 -15.86 -20.52 1.36
C THR A 31 -14.90 -19.93 0.33
N ASP A 32 -14.75 -18.66 0.44
CA ASP A 32 -13.73 -17.82 -0.11
C ASP A 32 -12.38 -18.56 -0.11
N ASN A 33 -12.18 -19.42 -1.10
CA ASN A 33 -10.92 -20.13 -1.36
C ASN A 33 -9.96 -19.19 -2.09
N ARG A 34 -9.96 -17.92 -1.66
CA ARG A 34 -8.79 -17.09 -1.77
C ARG A 34 -7.69 -17.89 -1.13
N SER A 35 -6.62 -18.13 -1.86
CA SER A 35 -5.42 -18.78 -1.33
C SER A 35 -5.30 -18.41 0.13
N ASP A 36 -5.13 -19.39 1.03
CA ASP A 36 -5.03 -19.18 2.49
C ASP A 36 -3.87 -18.21 2.79
N MET A 37 -4.06 -16.94 2.45
CA MET A 37 -3.16 -15.87 2.81
C MET A 37 -3.40 -15.52 4.25
N ASN A 38 -2.52 -16.02 5.11
CA ASN A 38 -2.46 -15.62 6.50
C ASN A 38 -2.37 -14.09 6.59
N ASP A 39 -2.85 -13.54 7.70
CA ASP A 39 -2.71 -12.13 7.99
C ASP A 39 -1.24 -11.71 8.06
N ALA A 40 -0.96 -10.45 7.75
CA ALA A 40 0.36 -9.88 7.93
C ALA A 40 0.73 -9.84 9.42
N ILE A 41 1.91 -10.31 9.76
CA ILE A 41 2.39 -10.41 11.14
C ILE A 41 3.65 -9.59 11.41
N LEU A 42 4.38 -9.19 10.36
CA LEU A 42 5.63 -8.47 10.53
C LEU A 42 5.42 -7.11 11.19
N PRO A 43 6.29 -6.73 12.16
CA PRO A 43 6.31 -5.39 12.72
C PRO A 43 6.57 -4.31 11.65
N GLU A 44 6.09 -3.10 11.91
CA GLU A 44 6.49 -1.89 11.16
C GLU A 44 7.45 -1.05 12.01
N VAL A 45 8.42 -0.42 11.35
CA VAL A 45 9.36 0.51 11.98
C VAL A 45 9.19 1.89 11.35
N MET A 46 9.08 2.91 12.18
CA MET A 46 8.95 4.32 11.76
C MET A 46 10.03 5.15 12.42
N VAL A 47 10.46 6.20 11.74
CA VAL A 47 11.32 7.23 12.32
C VAL A 47 10.45 8.27 13.01
N LYS A 48 10.81 8.68 14.23
CA LYS A 48 10.14 9.75 14.95
C LYS A 48 10.99 11.01 14.91
N ILE A 49 10.43 12.09 14.35
CA ILE A 49 11.08 13.40 14.20
C ILE A 49 10.21 14.43 14.92
N GLY A 50 10.69 14.91 16.06
CA GLY A 50 9.86 15.70 16.97
C GLY A 50 8.64 14.89 17.43
N SER A 51 7.44 15.41 17.16
CA SER A 51 6.17 14.72 17.45
C SER A 51 5.60 13.93 16.26
N THR A 52 6.28 13.92 15.10
CA THR A 52 5.76 13.37 13.85
C THR A 52 6.47 12.06 13.51
N GLN A 53 5.70 11.06 13.11
CA GLN A 53 6.19 9.84 12.48
C GLN A 53 6.50 10.11 11.01
N ALA A 54 7.59 9.53 10.51
CA ALA A 54 8.01 9.59 9.11
C ALA A 54 8.74 8.30 8.73
N ASN A 55 8.97 8.10 7.45
CA ASN A 55 9.77 7.00 6.92
C ASN A 55 9.32 5.64 7.46
N LYS A 56 8.03 5.29 7.25
CA LYS A 56 7.54 3.95 7.57
C LYS A 56 8.32 2.93 6.74
N MET A 57 8.90 1.96 7.42
CA MET A 57 9.67 0.86 6.83
C MET A 57 8.93 -0.46 7.03
N TYR A 58 8.91 -1.27 6.00
CA TYR A 58 8.35 -2.62 6.01
C TYR A 58 9.46 -3.65 6.19
N GLY A 59 9.13 -4.74 6.87
CA GLY A 59 10.09 -5.77 7.24
C GLY A 59 10.41 -6.74 6.11
N TYR A 60 11.69 -7.13 6.02
CA TYR A 60 12.14 -8.19 5.12
C TYR A 60 12.60 -9.40 5.94
N ARG A 61 12.16 -10.59 5.55
CA ARG A 61 12.56 -11.85 6.17
C ARG A 61 13.95 -12.31 5.77
N GLN A 62 14.53 -11.68 4.77
CA GLN A 62 15.89 -11.93 4.32
C GLN A 62 16.68 -10.62 4.26
N GLN A 63 17.98 -10.72 4.44
CA GLN A 63 18.84 -9.57 4.31
C GLN A 63 18.94 -9.16 2.84
N MET A 64 18.52 -7.92 2.55
CA MET A 64 18.56 -7.35 1.20
C MET A 64 19.92 -6.72 0.91
N GLN A 65 20.24 -6.59 -0.36
CA GLN A 65 21.41 -5.82 -0.79
C GLN A 65 21.15 -4.33 -0.54
N THR A 66 21.95 -3.72 0.33
CA THR A 66 21.68 -2.37 0.87
C THR A 66 21.79 -1.25 -0.15
N ASP A 67 22.50 -1.46 -1.25
CA ASP A 67 22.63 -0.52 -2.36
C ASP A 67 21.35 -0.39 -3.19
N PHE A 68 20.47 -1.39 -3.18
CA PHE A 68 19.15 -1.34 -3.79
C PHE A 68 18.07 -0.76 -2.85
N MET A 69 18.32 -0.71 -1.54
CA MET A 69 17.33 -0.27 -0.54
C MET A 69 17.39 1.25 -0.31
N ARG A 70 16.87 2.01 -1.27
CA ARG A 70 17.02 3.48 -1.35
C ARG A 70 15.71 4.27 -1.19
N GLY A 71 14.62 3.63 -0.81
CA GLY A 71 13.27 4.22 -0.81
C GLY A 71 13.13 5.47 0.07
N SER A 72 13.75 5.51 1.27
CA SER A 72 13.65 6.66 2.18
C SER A 72 15.01 7.20 2.60
N ILE A 73 15.02 8.46 3.08
CA ILE A 73 16.20 9.06 3.70
C ILE A 73 15.86 9.62 5.08
N THR A 74 16.63 9.23 6.08
CA THR A 74 16.50 9.71 7.47
C THR A 74 17.58 10.75 7.74
N PRO A 75 17.21 12.03 7.88
CA PRO A 75 18.15 13.10 8.15
C PRO A 75 18.64 13.05 9.59
N LEU A 76 19.93 13.26 9.77
CA LEU A 76 20.61 13.33 11.06
C LEU A 76 21.10 14.76 11.29
N ASP A 77 20.78 15.31 12.43
CA ASP A 77 21.39 16.55 12.90
C ASP A 77 22.83 16.32 13.39
N THR A 78 23.43 17.36 13.97
CA THR A 78 24.78 17.29 14.52
C THR A 78 24.94 16.35 15.71
N THR A 79 23.83 15.96 16.37
CA THR A 79 23.83 14.98 17.46
C THR A 79 23.87 13.54 16.95
N LYS A 80 23.56 13.32 15.66
CA LYS A 80 23.45 12.02 15.00
C LYS A 80 22.50 11.04 15.71
N LYS A 81 21.47 11.57 16.35
CA LYS A 81 20.45 10.79 17.02
C LYS A 81 19.29 10.48 16.09
N VAL A 82 18.77 9.27 16.20
CA VAL A 82 17.57 8.81 15.53
C VAL A 82 16.65 8.13 16.53
N SER A 83 15.40 8.55 16.55
CA SER A 83 14.37 7.88 17.35
C SER A 83 13.52 6.99 16.44
N PHE A 84 13.34 5.74 16.83
CA PHE A 84 12.48 4.78 16.16
C PHE A 84 11.26 4.47 17.01
N GLU A 85 10.13 4.32 16.34
CA GLU A 85 8.91 3.73 16.88
C GLU A 85 8.61 2.44 16.13
N ILE A 86 8.33 1.39 16.86
CA ILE A 86 8.09 0.04 16.34
C ILE A 86 6.67 -0.35 16.70
N ASN A 87 5.85 -0.63 15.72
CA ASN A 87 4.55 -1.27 15.94
C ASN A 87 4.73 -2.79 15.81
N PRO A 88 4.71 -3.54 16.92
CA PRO A 88 4.96 -4.97 16.89
C PRO A 88 3.75 -5.77 16.39
N TYR A 89 2.55 -5.16 16.32
CA TYR A 89 1.28 -5.85 16.07
C TYR A 89 1.12 -7.07 16.97
N ALA A 90 1.01 -8.27 16.37
CA ALA A 90 0.87 -9.53 17.11
C ALA A 90 2.21 -10.19 17.45
N ASP A 91 3.34 -9.71 16.91
CA ASP A 91 4.65 -10.30 17.14
C ASP A 91 5.29 -9.79 18.46
N THR A 92 6.28 -10.51 18.93
CA THR A 92 7.07 -10.13 20.12
C THR A 92 8.46 -9.71 19.69
N VAL A 93 8.77 -8.42 19.85
CA VAL A 93 10.10 -7.86 19.58
C VAL A 93 10.92 -7.88 20.86
N THR A 94 12.07 -8.56 20.83
CA THR A 94 12.94 -8.76 21.98
C THR A 94 14.24 -7.93 21.95
N GLY A 95 14.59 -7.39 20.78
CA GLY A 95 15.80 -6.59 20.61
C GLY A 95 15.83 -5.88 19.26
N LEU A 96 16.72 -4.90 19.16
CA LEU A 96 17.02 -4.16 17.94
C LEU A 96 18.53 -4.13 17.74
N ALA A 97 18.97 -4.34 16.51
CA ALA A 97 20.33 -4.03 16.09
C ALA A 97 20.27 -3.04 14.92
N TYR A 98 21.32 -2.27 14.73
CA TYR A 98 21.46 -1.47 13.54
C TYR A 98 22.86 -1.56 12.95
N GLU A 99 22.96 -1.39 11.66
CA GLU A 99 24.21 -1.33 10.93
C GLU A 99 24.19 -0.16 9.96
N VAL A 100 25.26 0.66 9.97
CA VAL A 100 25.47 1.75 9.03
C VAL A 100 26.58 1.35 8.07
N ARG A 101 26.32 1.47 6.76
CA ARG A 101 27.26 1.16 5.68
C ARG A 101 27.46 2.36 4.75
N THR A 102 28.55 2.34 4.01
CA THR A 102 28.68 3.21 2.83
C THR A 102 27.52 2.97 1.86
N SER A 103 27.14 3.97 1.05
CA SER A 103 25.98 3.89 0.16
C SER A 103 26.04 2.79 -0.90
N ASP A 104 27.25 2.31 -1.22
CA ASP A 104 27.51 1.15 -2.08
C ASP A 104 27.51 -0.19 -1.32
N GLY A 105 27.17 -0.19 -0.03
CA GLY A 105 27.14 -1.37 0.82
C GLY A 105 28.50 -2.00 1.16
N SER A 106 29.62 -1.50 0.57
CA SER A 106 30.91 -2.18 0.61
C SER A 106 31.61 -2.16 1.95
N LYS A 107 31.35 -1.13 2.79
CA LYS A 107 32.03 -0.95 4.06
C LYS A 107 31.05 -0.69 5.21
N VAL A 108 31.15 -1.50 6.26
CA VAL A 108 30.47 -1.27 7.53
C VAL A 108 31.16 -0.14 8.27
N MET A 109 30.44 0.91 8.61
CA MET A 109 30.88 2.03 9.41
C MET A 109 30.62 1.81 10.90
N GLU A 110 29.48 1.21 11.22
CA GLU A 110 29.06 0.91 12.58
C GLU A 110 28.07 -0.25 12.60
N ASN A 111 28.12 -1.06 13.65
CA ASN A 111 27.15 -2.10 13.97
C ASN A 111 26.98 -2.16 15.47
N ARG A 112 25.74 -2.04 15.97
CA ARG A 112 25.43 -2.09 17.42
C ARG A 112 24.13 -2.83 17.69
N LYS A 113 24.07 -3.47 18.87
CA LYS A 113 22.84 -4.07 19.42
C LYS A 113 22.28 -3.20 20.54
N ILE A 114 20.99 -2.96 20.49
CA ILE A 114 20.20 -2.22 21.47
C ILE A 114 19.30 -3.21 22.20
N LYS A 115 19.48 -3.34 23.51
CA LYS A 115 18.71 -4.31 24.32
C LYS A 115 17.48 -3.70 24.99
N ASN A 116 17.50 -2.39 25.22
CA ASN A 116 16.45 -1.71 25.97
C ASN A 116 15.53 -0.97 24.99
N LEU A 117 14.37 -1.56 24.76
CA LEU A 117 13.24 -0.92 24.07
C LEU A 117 12.27 -0.43 25.14
N THR A 118 11.79 0.79 25.01
CA THR A 118 10.78 1.38 25.90
C THR A 118 9.40 1.04 25.35
N LYS A 119 8.53 0.49 26.19
CA LYS A 119 7.14 0.25 25.83
C LYS A 119 6.32 1.52 26.05
N GLU A 120 5.63 1.96 25.01
CA GLU A 120 4.75 3.12 25.04
C GLU A 120 3.31 2.74 25.44
N ASP A 121 2.52 3.73 25.85
CA ASP A 121 1.12 3.52 26.28
C ASP A 121 0.21 2.99 25.15
N ASN A 122 0.54 3.30 23.89
CA ASN A 122 -0.17 2.83 22.70
C ASN A 122 0.18 1.38 22.28
N GLY A 123 1.06 0.72 23.05
CA GLY A 123 1.51 -0.64 22.77
C GLY A 123 2.73 -0.72 21.84
N CYS A 124 3.13 0.36 21.19
CA CYS A 124 4.36 0.44 20.41
C CYS A 124 5.60 0.34 21.31
N LEU A 125 6.73 0.06 20.68
CA LEU A 125 8.04 0.13 21.31
C LEU A 125 8.81 1.32 20.75
N SER A 126 9.62 1.97 21.56
CA SER A 126 10.48 3.07 21.13
C SER A 126 11.92 2.89 21.56
N THR A 127 12.83 3.48 20.81
CA THR A 127 14.23 3.59 21.15
C THR A 127 14.88 4.79 20.48
N GLU A 128 15.82 5.41 21.14
CA GLU A 128 16.72 6.41 20.55
C GLU A 128 18.10 5.82 20.43
N ILE A 129 18.71 5.94 19.26
CA ILE A 129 20.09 5.54 19.01
C ILE A 129 20.94 6.77 18.66
N GLU A 130 22.22 6.71 19.00
CA GLU A 130 23.23 7.70 18.61
C GLU A 130 24.28 7.01 17.75
N ILE A 131 24.44 7.47 16.51
CA ILE A 131 25.45 6.92 15.59
C ILE A 131 26.81 7.48 15.97
N GLY A 132 27.65 6.64 16.53
CA GLY A 132 28.98 7.00 17.05
C GLY A 132 30.04 7.13 15.97
N SER A 133 29.83 6.54 14.79
CA SER A 133 30.79 6.60 13.69
C SER A 133 30.92 8.00 13.09
N ASP A 134 32.08 8.29 12.53
CA ASP A 134 32.35 9.57 11.86
C ASP A 134 31.77 9.59 10.45
N LEU A 135 30.51 10.00 10.37
CA LEU A 135 29.80 10.21 9.10
C LEU A 135 30.18 11.56 8.52
N ARG A 136 30.58 11.56 7.24
CA ARG A 136 30.87 12.80 6.52
C ARG A 136 29.57 13.58 6.29
N MET A 137 29.63 14.89 6.53
CA MET A 137 28.53 15.79 6.25
C MET A 137 28.15 15.74 4.76
N ASN A 138 26.87 15.80 4.49
CA ASN A 138 26.30 15.80 3.14
C ASN A 138 26.59 14.53 2.32
N GLN A 139 26.99 13.46 2.98
CA GLN A 139 27.18 12.14 2.35
C GLN A 139 26.09 11.20 2.85
N GLU A 140 25.47 10.47 1.92
CA GLU A 140 24.51 9.43 2.23
C GLU A 140 25.22 8.13 2.64
N TYR A 141 24.59 7.42 3.55
CA TYR A 141 24.94 6.08 4.02
C TYR A 141 23.70 5.22 4.02
N SER A 142 23.86 3.91 3.86
CA SER A 142 22.77 2.96 4.05
C SER A 142 22.68 2.55 5.52
N MET A 143 21.49 2.47 6.06
CA MET A 143 21.21 2.00 7.41
C MET A 143 20.25 0.83 7.36
N GLN A 144 20.69 -0.30 7.91
CA GLN A 144 19.86 -1.47 8.16
C GLN A 144 19.49 -1.51 9.64
N ILE A 145 18.22 -1.71 9.94
CA ILE A 145 17.70 -2.02 11.27
C ILE A 145 17.32 -3.49 11.27
N THR A 146 17.68 -4.23 12.31
CA THR A 146 17.31 -5.63 12.49
C THR A 146 16.51 -5.75 13.79
N LEU A 147 15.30 -6.27 13.71
CA LEU A 147 14.52 -6.63 14.90
C LEU A 147 14.67 -8.12 15.18
N ASP A 148 14.96 -8.45 16.44
CA ASP A 148 14.89 -9.81 16.96
C ASP A 148 13.42 -10.08 17.36
N THR A 149 12.69 -10.91 16.59
CA THR A 149 11.28 -11.23 16.83
C THR A 149 11.08 -12.68 17.26
N SER A 150 9.85 -13.04 17.65
CA SER A 150 9.53 -14.44 17.98
C SER A 150 9.66 -15.39 16.79
N GLU A 151 9.52 -14.87 15.56
CA GLU A 151 9.58 -15.61 14.30
C GLU A 151 10.96 -15.53 13.61
N GLY A 152 11.96 -14.88 14.25
CA GLY A 152 13.32 -14.70 13.73
C GLY A 152 13.68 -13.24 13.48
N GLU A 153 14.79 -13.03 12.79
CA GLU A 153 15.26 -11.67 12.47
C GLU A 153 14.44 -11.08 11.30
N VAL A 154 14.10 -9.80 11.44
CA VAL A 154 13.41 -9.01 10.41
C VAL A 154 14.23 -7.75 10.13
N TYR A 155 14.44 -7.46 8.85
CA TYR A 155 15.35 -6.41 8.38
C TYR A 155 14.56 -5.23 7.80
N TYR A 156 14.99 -4.00 8.12
CA TYR A 156 14.39 -2.74 7.66
C TYR A 156 15.50 -1.85 7.15
N TYR A 157 15.19 -0.98 6.19
CA TYR A 157 16.19 -0.19 5.49
C TYR A 157 15.77 1.27 5.34
N THR A 158 16.73 2.17 5.52
CA THR A 158 16.66 3.58 5.18
C THR A 158 18.05 4.09 4.84
N ARG A 159 18.14 5.17 4.10
CA ARG A 159 19.38 5.93 3.96
C ARG A 159 19.50 6.89 5.14
N VAL A 160 20.71 7.26 5.53
CA VAL A 160 20.95 8.32 6.50
C VAL A 160 21.90 9.36 5.92
N VAL A 161 21.67 10.63 6.24
CA VAL A 161 22.50 11.75 5.83
C VAL A 161 22.65 12.73 6.98
N SER A 162 23.91 13.09 7.33
CA SER A 162 24.19 14.09 8.35
C SER A 162 24.26 15.49 7.73
N ARG A 163 23.53 16.46 8.33
CA ARG A 163 23.43 17.84 7.91
C ARG A 163 23.61 18.80 9.08
N THR A 164 24.18 19.96 8.84
CA THR A 164 24.37 20.98 9.87
C THR A 164 23.09 21.72 10.24
N GLN A 165 22.21 21.88 9.29
CA GLN A 165 20.94 22.55 9.46
C GLN A 165 19.83 21.74 8.79
N LEU A 166 18.76 21.48 9.54
CA LEU A 166 17.61 20.72 9.08
C LEU A 166 16.33 21.41 9.52
N ASN A 167 15.36 21.40 8.62
CA ASN A 167 14.01 21.91 8.88
C ASN A 167 12.98 20.79 8.74
N THR A 168 13.37 19.54 9.04
CA THR A 168 12.61 18.33 8.76
C THR A 168 11.23 18.36 9.41
N GLU A 169 11.16 18.70 10.69
CA GLU A 169 9.87 18.78 11.40
C GLU A 169 8.91 19.78 10.76
N ALA A 170 9.43 20.96 10.34
CA ALA A 170 8.62 21.96 9.66
C ALA A 170 8.10 21.47 8.30
N TYR A 171 8.90 20.71 7.53
CA TYR A 171 8.46 20.11 6.28
C TYR A 171 7.38 19.05 6.49
N LEU A 172 7.58 18.15 7.46
CA LEU A 172 6.59 17.12 7.79
C LEU A 172 5.26 17.72 8.25
N GLN A 173 5.32 18.75 9.10
CA GLN A 173 4.14 19.43 9.56
C GLN A 173 3.42 20.14 8.40
N PHE A 174 4.18 20.78 7.49
CA PHE A 174 3.61 21.41 6.30
C PHE A 174 2.86 20.40 5.43
N VAL A 175 3.45 19.22 5.16
CA VAL A 175 2.81 18.17 4.35
C VAL A 175 1.50 17.71 4.98
N LYS A 176 1.51 17.39 6.28
CA LYS A 176 0.30 16.99 7.00
C LYS A 176 -0.78 18.07 6.99
N ASP A 177 -0.40 19.31 7.24
CA ASP A 177 -1.31 20.45 7.26
C ASP A 177 -1.91 20.74 5.87
N PHE A 178 -1.08 20.69 4.83
CA PHE A 178 -1.52 20.89 3.44
C PHE A 178 -2.48 19.79 3.00
N SER A 179 -2.14 18.52 3.21
CA SER A 179 -2.99 17.37 2.87
C SER A 179 -4.33 17.43 3.61
N THR A 180 -4.31 17.74 4.92
CA THR A 180 -5.54 17.91 5.72
C THR A 180 -6.43 19.02 5.16
N LYS A 181 -5.85 20.17 4.79
CA LYS A 181 -6.60 21.29 4.20
C LYS A 181 -7.15 20.97 2.81
N CYS A 182 -6.51 20.07 2.05
CA CYS A 182 -7.07 19.59 0.79
C CYS A 182 -8.40 18.85 1.00
N LEU A 183 -8.57 18.16 2.12
CA LEU A 183 -9.78 17.40 2.47
C LEU A 183 -10.86 18.28 3.15
N ASP A 184 -10.47 19.44 3.68
CA ASP A 184 -11.37 20.37 4.39
C ASP A 184 -11.69 21.59 3.53
N LYS A 185 -12.92 21.62 3.00
CA LYS A 185 -13.36 22.71 2.10
C LYS A 185 -13.39 24.09 2.75
N GLU A 186 -13.59 24.16 4.07
CA GLU A 186 -13.62 25.44 4.80
C GLU A 186 -12.19 26.00 4.97
N GLN A 187 -11.19 25.16 4.98
CA GLN A 187 -9.79 25.54 5.15
C GLN A 187 -9.00 25.61 3.83
N ALA A 188 -9.57 25.13 2.73
CA ALA A 188 -8.89 25.03 1.44
C ALA A 188 -8.40 26.39 0.90
N ASP A 189 -9.12 27.49 1.20
CA ASP A 189 -8.73 28.84 0.76
C ASP A 189 -7.33 29.24 1.25
N ALA A 190 -6.87 28.70 2.39
CA ALA A 190 -5.52 28.93 2.90
C ALA A 190 -4.40 28.35 1.99
N LEU A 191 -4.75 27.44 1.09
CA LEU A 191 -3.81 26.83 0.14
C LEU A 191 -3.50 27.72 -1.06
N THR A 192 -4.36 28.73 -1.35
CA THR A 192 -4.24 29.57 -2.57
C THR A 192 -2.85 30.21 -2.71
N GLY A 193 -2.22 30.62 -1.59
CA GLY A 193 -0.90 31.24 -1.61
C GLY A 193 0.28 30.32 -1.91
N TYR A 194 0.03 29.02 -2.09
CA TYR A 194 1.02 28.01 -2.44
C TYR A 194 0.87 27.50 -3.88
N LEU A 195 -0.23 27.85 -4.56
CA LEU A 195 -0.56 27.35 -5.88
C LEU A 195 -0.10 28.32 -6.95
N GLU A 196 0.29 27.77 -8.10
CA GLU A 196 0.63 28.47 -9.33
C GLU A 196 -0.49 28.30 -10.36
N ALA A 197 -1.75 28.41 -9.92
CA ALA A 197 -2.90 28.13 -10.75
C ALA A 197 -2.92 29.03 -11.99
N GLU A 198 -2.72 28.47 -13.15
CA GLU A 198 -3.15 29.03 -14.41
C GLU A 198 -4.65 28.84 -14.53
N ASP A 199 -5.37 29.80 -15.13
CA ASP A 199 -6.82 29.70 -15.33
C ASP A 199 -7.14 28.54 -16.27
N ILE A 200 -7.16 27.33 -15.73
CA ILE A 200 -7.46 26.12 -16.46
C ILE A 200 -8.95 25.87 -16.37
N SER A 201 -9.69 26.41 -17.34
CA SER A 201 -11.08 26.04 -17.64
C SER A 201 -11.26 24.58 -18.07
N GLY A 202 -10.39 23.66 -17.65
CA GLY A 202 -10.25 22.29 -18.10
C GLY A 202 -10.62 21.24 -17.07
N GLY A 203 -11.89 20.85 -17.02
CA GLY A 203 -12.36 19.53 -16.56
C GLY A 203 -12.12 19.18 -15.09
N THR A 204 -13.12 18.61 -14.46
CA THR A 204 -13.08 18.02 -13.11
C THR A 204 -12.27 16.72 -13.11
N ASN A 205 -10.95 16.80 -13.24
CA ASN A 205 -10.09 15.65 -13.07
C ASN A 205 -9.43 15.69 -11.69
N TYR A 206 -9.87 14.83 -10.77
CA TYR A 206 -9.30 14.74 -9.43
C TYR A 206 -8.18 13.69 -9.32
N ASN A 207 -8.01 12.88 -10.37
CA ASN A 207 -7.05 11.76 -10.36
C ASN A 207 -5.60 12.22 -10.55
N ASN A 208 -5.38 13.34 -11.25
CA ASN A 208 -4.05 13.90 -11.48
C ASN A 208 -4.10 15.40 -11.25
N ILE A 209 -3.58 15.83 -10.13
CA ILE A 209 -3.52 17.21 -9.67
C ILE A 209 -2.07 17.65 -9.60
N SER A 210 -1.80 18.92 -9.90
CA SER A 210 -0.47 19.52 -9.80
C SER A 210 -0.54 20.89 -9.11
N ILE A 211 0.60 21.48 -8.83
CA ILE A 211 0.72 22.84 -8.27
C ILE A 211 0.02 23.89 -9.16
N ASN A 212 -0.13 23.61 -10.47
CA ASN A 212 -0.81 24.49 -11.44
C ASN A 212 -2.33 24.27 -11.49
N SER A 213 -2.86 23.33 -10.73
CA SER A 213 -4.29 23.05 -10.69
C SER A 213 -5.03 24.10 -9.89
N GLY A 214 -6.27 24.41 -10.30
CA GLY A 214 -7.13 25.34 -9.57
C GLY A 214 -7.51 24.82 -8.18
N LEU A 215 -7.75 25.73 -7.23
CA LEU A 215 -8.09 25.40 -5.84
C LEU A 215 -9.26 24.42 -5.74
N SER A 216 -10.29 24.57 -6.59
CA SER A 216 -11.41 23.64 -6.62
C SER A 216 -10.98 22.18 -6.85
N ASN A 217 -10.03 21.94 -7.78
CA ASN A 217 -9.55 20.60 -8.07
C ASN A 217 -8.67 20.07 -6.93
N ILE A 218 -7.83 20.91 -6.35
CA ILE A 218 -6.98 20.56 -5.20
C ILE A 218 -7.86 20.18 -4.00
N SER A 219 -8.97 20.89 -3.75
CA SER A 219 -9.92 20.58 -2.68
C SER A 219 -11.01 19.58 -3.09
N TRP A 220 -10.76 18.74 -4.08
CA TRP A 220 -11.64 17.65 -4.53
C TRP A 220 -12.97 18.09 -5.16
N GLY A 221 -13.10 19.32 -5.63
CA GLY A 221 -14.25 19.82 -6.37
C GLY A 221 -15.59 19.57 -5.68
N SER A 222 -16.49 18.82 -6.30
CA SER A 222 -17.77 18.44 -5.71
C SER A 222 -17.71 17.26 -4.76
N LEU A 223 -16.62 16.45 -4.80
CA LEU A 223 -16.42 15.36 -3.88
C LEU A 223 -16.16 15.91 -2.46
N SER A 224 -16.58 15.16 -1.47
CA SER A 224 -16.32 15.46 -0.06
C SER A 224 -15.66 14.23 0.59
N PRO A 225 -14.41 13.95 0.21
CA PRO A 225 -13.72 12.78 0.70
C PRO A 225 -13.43 12.91 2.20
N LYS A 226 -13.40 11.75 2.87
CA LYS A 226 -12.99 11.60 4.26
C LYS A 226 -11.76 10.74 4.32
N LEU A 227 -10.85 11.06 5.22
CA LEU A 227 -9.70 10.21 5.47
C LEU A 227 -10.18 8.80 5.87
N TYR A 228 -9.73 7.78 5.15
CA TYR A 228 -10.06 6.38 5.40
C TYR A 228 -8.90 5.65 6.07
N MET A 229 -7.68 5.84 5.56
CA MET A 229 -6.44 5.34 6.15
C MET A 229 -5.40 6.46 6.17
N GLU A 230 -4.84 6.74 7.35
CA GLU A 230 -3.83 7.78 7.52
C GLU A 230 -2.48 7.35 6.93
N GLY A 231 -1.83 8.27 6.22
CA GLY A 231 -0.49 8.09 5.67
C GLY A 231 0.60 8.55 6.64
N VAL A 232 1.78 7.94 6.49
CA VAL A 232 3.01 8.37 7.14
C VAL A 232 3.92 8.99 6.09
N PRO A 233 4.33 10.27 6.22
CA PRO A 233 5.18 10.92 5.24
C PRO A 233 6.51 10.18 5.03
N LEU A 234 6.88 9.99 3.78
CA LEU A 234 8.15 9.40 3.35
C LEU A 234 9.07 10.51 2.86
N ILE A 235 10.24 10.64 3.45
CA ILE A 235 11.24 11.61 3.01
C ILE A 235 12.05 10.97 1.87
N ASP A 236 11.84 11.45 0.64
CA ASP A 236 12.51 10.96 -0.57
C ASP A 236 13.91 11.56 -0.70
N ASP A 237 13.99 12.86 -0.44
CA ASP A 237 15.24 13.65 -0.48
C ASP A 237 15.15 14.83 0.49
N ILE A 238 16.30 15.19 1.08
CA ILE A 238 16.40 16.36 1.96
C ILE A 238 17.80 16.94 1.91
N ASN A 239 17.86 18.27 1.82
CA ASN A 239 19.09 19.02 1.98
C ASN A 239 18.86 20.24 2.91
N GLU A 240 19.83 21.13 3.04
CA GLU A 240 19.77 22.24 3.99
C GLU A 240 18.60 23.19 3.72
N THR A 241 18.15 23.32 2.48
CA THR A 241 17.14 24.31 2.07
C THR A 241 15.91 23.71 1.43
N THR A 242 15.98 22.47 0.90
CA THR A 242 14.84 21.82 0.21
C THR A 242 14.61 20.41 0.72
N ALA A 243 13.36 19.95 0.57
CA ALA A 243 12.97 18.55 0.80
C ALA A 243 11.97 18.10 -0.26
N SER A 244 12.01 16.81 -0.57
CA SER A 244 10.97 16.10 -1.31
C SER A 244 10.36 15.05 -0.38
N ILE A 245 9.03 15.02 -0.31
CA ILE A 245 8.28 14.13 0.57
C ILE A 245 7.10 13.56 -0.19
N THR A 246 6.90 12.25 -0.08
CA THR A 246 5.73 11.54 -0.58
C THR A 246 4.80 11.17 0.60
N LEU A 247 3.50 11.25 0.38
CA LEU A 247 2.48 10.85 1.34
C LEU A 247 1.45 9.96 0.65
N ASP A 248 1.42 8.67 1.03
CA ASP A 248 0.43 7.70 0.59
C ASP A 248 -0.63 7.52 1.67
N TYR A 249 -1.90 7.62 1.28
CA TYR A 249 -3.05 7.47 2.17
C TYR A 249 -4.30 7.04 1.42
N GLN A 250 -5.37 6.73 2.12
CA GLN A 250 -6.65 6.41 1.48
C GLN A 250 -7.74 7.38 1.93
N VAL A 251 -8.63 7.71 0.99
CA VAL A 251 -9.84 8.45 1.28
C VAL A 251 -11.06 7.65 0.85
N SER A 252 -12.19 7.92 1.52
CA SER A 252 -13.51 7.43 1.13
C SER A 252 -14.37 8.59 0.66
N ALA A 253 -15.14 8.38 -0.40
CA ALA A 253 -16.17 9.31 -0.87
C ALA A 253 -17.47 8.57 -1.14
N GLN A 254 -18.58 9.31 -1.29
CA GLN A 254 -19.86 8.76 -1.70
C GLN A 254 -20.04 9.02 -3.19
N ASP A 255 -20.50 8.00 -3.92
CA ASP A 255 -20.96 8.17 -5.29
C ASP A 255 -22.36 8.83 -5.35
N ASP A 256 -22.88 9.07 -6.55
CA ASP A 256 -24.21 9.67 -6.76
C ASP A 256 -25.38 8.79 -6.23
N GLU A 257 -25.14 7.50 -6.02
CA GLU A 257 -26.11 6.54 -5.48
C GLU A 257 -25.96 6.37 -3.94
N GLY A 258 -24.98 7.07 -3.31
CA GLY A 258 -24.68 7.01 -1.89
C GLY A 258 -23.86 5.80 -1.46
N LYS A 259 -23.23 5.10 -2.40
CA LYS A 259 -22.29 4.01 -2.10
C LYS A 259 -20.92 4.58 -1.79
N THR A 260 -20.20 3.94 -0.87
CA THR A 260 -18.84 4.34 -0.52
C THR A 260 -17.85 3.85 -1.58
N GLU A 261 -17.03 4.76 -2.05
CA GLU A 261 -15.88 4.52 -2.91
C GLU A 261 -14.61 4.79 -2.12
N ILE A 262 -13.59 3.93 -2.29
CA ILE A 262 -12.27 4.10 -1.71
C ILE A 262 -11.30 4.52 -2.80
N TYR A 263 -10.41 5.43 -2.47
CA TYR A 263 -9.35 5.91 -3.37
C TYR A 263 -8.00 5.79 -2.70
N ASP A 264 -7.05 5.17 -3.39
CA ASP A 264 -5.63 5.25 -3.07
C ASP A 264 -5.10 6.60 -3.55
N VAL A 265 -4.45 7.33 -2.68
CA VAL A 265 -3.96 8.68 -2.94
C VAL A 265 -2.47 8.74 -2.66
N THR A 266 -1.71 9.20 -3.63
CA THR A 266 -0.29 9.54 -3.50
C THR A 266 -0.12 11.03 -3.72
N GLU A 267 0.46 11.72 -2.76
CA GLU A 267 0.84 13.13 -2.85
C GLU A 267 2.35 13.28 -2.80
N PHE A 268 2.90 14.01 -3.74
CA PHE A 268 4.32 14.37 -3.79
C PHE A 268 4.47 15.87 -3.55
N TYR A 269 5.39 16.21 -2.68
CA TYR A 269 5.72 17.59 -2.28
C TYR A 269 7.20 17.87 -2.49
N ARG A 270 7.55 18.90 -3.26
CA ARG A 270 8.88 19.48 -3.27
C ARG A 270 8.82 20.87 -2.65
N MET A 271 9.60 21.09 -1.63
CA MET A 271 9.50 22.29 -0.79
C MET A 271 10.86 22.94 -0.60
N ARG A 272 10.82 24.26 -0.31
CA ARG A 272 11.98 25.05 0.12
C ARG A 272 11.66 25.77 1.42
N TYR A 273 12.54 25.63 2.39
CA TYR A 273 12.46 26.42 3.62
C TYR A 273 13.03 27.81 3.39
N THR A 274 12.34 28.84 3.89
CA THR A 274 12.83 30.20 4.01
C THR A 274 12.60 30.67 5.45
N GLU A 275 13.26 31.76 5.86
CA GLU A 275 13.11 32.29 7.23
C GLU A 275 11.67 32.71 7.57
N THR A 276 10.84 32.95 6.56
CA THR A 276 9.47 33.46 6.73
C THR A 276 8.40 32.38 6.54
N ARG A 277 8.63 31.41 5.66
CA ARG A 277 7.66 30.35 5.35
C ARG A 277 8.30 29.20 4.55
N ILE A 278 7.58 28.09 4.48
CA ILE A 278 7.86 27.06 3.48
C ILE A 278 7.26 27.48 2.14
N MET A 279 8.06 27.38 1.08
CA MET A 279 7.65 27.57 -0.31
C MET A 279 7.39 26.20 -0.93
N LEU A 280 6.20 25.98 -1.46
CA LEU A 280 5.90 24.82 -2.28
C LEU A 280 6.46 25.05 -3.68
N LEU A 281 7.36 24.16 -4.14
CA LEU A 281 8.02 24.27 -5.45
C LEU A 281 7.40 23.34 -6.49
N ASP A 282 6.89 22.20 -6.05
CA ASP A 282 6.13 21.25 -6.85
C ASP A 282 5.15 20.52 -5.94
N PHE A 283 3.97 20.24 -6.45
CA PHE A 283 2.96 19.41 -5.84
C PHE A 283 2.31 18.55 -6.90
N LYS A 284 2.16 17.27 -6.61
CA LYS A 284 1.41 16.34 -7.45
C LYS A 284 0.55 15.47 -6.55
N ARG A 285 -0.67 15.20 -6.98
CA ARG A 285 -1.53 14.20 -6.38
C ARG A 285 -2.09 13.30 -7.46
N SER A 286 -1.91 12.00 -7.31
CA SER A 286 -2.66 10.98 -8.03
C SER A 286 -3.67 10.35 -7.08
N ALA A 287 -4.85 10.03 -7.62
CA ALA A 287 -5.88 9.31 -6.88
C ALA A 287 -6.47 8.24 -7.80
N THR A 288 -6.39 7.00 -7.38
CA THR A 288 -6.91 5.83 -8.10
C THR A 288 -8.03 5.22 -7.29
N LYS A 289 -9.20 5.03 -7.93
CA LYS A 289 -10.32 4.36 -7.30
C LYS A 289 -10.01 2.87 -7.16
N VAL A 290 -10.14 2.35 -5.96
CA VAL A 290 -10.06 0.91 -5.71
C VAL A 290 -11.23 0.22 -6.40
N PHE A 291 -10.95 -0.79 -7.20
CA PHE A 291 -11.98 -1.49 -7.95
C PHE A 291 -12.88 -2.31 -7.01
N ASP A 292 -14.18 -2.06 -7.10
CA ASP A 292 -15.21 -2.75 -6.35
C ASP A 292 -16.28 -3.32 -7.29
N PRO A 293 -16.32 -4.64 -7.48
CA PRO A 293 -17.30 -5.28 -8.38
C PRO A 293 -18.73 -5.22 -7.87
N SER A 294 -18.97 -4.85 -6.60
CA SER A 294 -20.32 -4.64 -6.06
C SER A 294 -21.00 -3.38 -6.57
N GLN A 295 -20.22 -2.48 -7.18
CA GLN A 295 -20.72 -1.25 -7.80
C GLN A 295 -21.19 -1.51 -9.24
N LYS A 296 -21.81 -0.52 -9.85
CA LYS A 296 -22.28 -0.60 -11.25
C LYS A 296 -21.10 -0.43 -12.23
N VAL A 297 -20.23 -1.45 -12.27
CA VAL A 297 -19.02 -1.43 -13.10
C VAL A 297 -19.23 -2.06 -14.49
N VAL A 298 -20.33 -2.77 -14.71
CA VAL A 298 -20.65 -3.41 -16.01
C VAL A 298 -21.68 -2.56 -16.76
N SER A 299 -21.41 -2.27 -18.03
CA SER A 299 -22.31 -1.57 -18.95
C SER A 299 -22.28 -2.22 -20.33
N ASP A 300 -23.17 -1.77 -21.25
CA ASP A 300 -23.16 -2.20 -22.67
C ASP A 300 -21.83 -1.84 -23.37
N ALA A 301 -21.09 -0.85 -22.88
CA ALA A 301 -19.81 -0.43 -23.42
C ALA A 301 -18.62 -1.26 -22.89
N GLY A 302 -18.82 -2.06 -21.84
CA GLY A 302 -17.80 -2.88 -21.23
C GLY A 302 -17.70 -2.72 -19.72
N LEU A 303 -16.54 -3.06 -19.17
CA LEU A 303 -16.22 -2.98 -17.75
C LEU A 303 -15.56 -1.65 -17.42
N LEU A 304 -16.12 -0.92 -16.45
CA LEU A 304 -15.55 0.32 -15.93
C LEU A 304 -14.56 0.02 -14.81
N LEU A 305 -13.27 0.19 -15.07
CA LEU A 305 -12.21 -0.09 -14.09
C LEU A 305 -11.94 1.07 -13.12
N GLY A 306 -12.45 2.27 -13.41
CA GLY A 306 -12.20 3.46 -12.59
C GLY A 306 -10.81 4.09 -12.78
N VAL A 307 -9.99 3.54 -13.66
CA VAL A 307 -8.64 4.04 -13.98
C VAL A 307 -8.64 4.78 -15.31
N ARG A 308 -7.71 5.72 -15.47
CA ARG A 308 -7.49 6.45 -16.74
C ARG A 308 -6.21 6.03 -17.45
N ASP A 309 -5.45 5.09 -16.87
CA ASP A 309 -4.28 4.56 -17.53
C ASP A 309 -4.69 3.71 -18.74
N LYS A 310 -4.02 3.96 -19.87
CA LYS A 310 -4.19 3.19 -21.10
C LYS A 310 -3.46 1.85 -21.05
N ASN A 311 -2.62 1.64 -20.06
CA ASN A 311 -1.72 0.49 -19.95
C ASN A 311 -2.26 -0.57 -18.98
N VAL A 312 -3.58 -0.71 -18.86
CA VAL A 312 -4.15 -1.81 -18.05
C VAL A 312 -3.66 -3.14 -18.60
N THR A 313 -3.04 -3.94 -17.76
CA THR A 313 -2.60 -5.28 -18.10
C THR A 313 -3.82 -6.19 -18.17
N TYR A 314 -4.10 -6.76 -19.33
CA TYR A 314 -5.17 -7.74 -19.50
C TYR A 314 -4.81 -8.83 -20.52
N ALA A 315 -5.47 -9.97 -20.40
CA ALA A 315 -5.41 -11.07 -21.34
C ALA A 315 -6.78 -11.74 -21.45
N SER A 316 -7.08 -12.40 -22.56
CA SER A 316 -8.32 -13.15 -22.76
C SER A 316 -8.05 -14.59 -23.17
N ASP A 317 -9.06 -15.44 -22.97
CA ASP A 317 -9.10 -16.76 -23.57
C ASP A 317 -9.16 -16.68 -25.12
N SER A 318 -9.04 -17.81 -25.80
CA SER A 318 -8.99 -17.86 -27.28
C SER A 318 -10.25 -17.31 -27.94
N SER A 319 -11.38 -17.31 -27.25
CA SER A 319 -12.69 -16.89 -27.76
C SER A 319 -13.13 -15.50 -27.28
N GLY A 320 -12.39 -14.84 -26.39
CA GLY A 320 -12.74 -13.56 -25.80
C GLY A 320 -13.94 -13.62 -24.82
N LYS A 321 -14.27 -14.81 -24.32
CA LYS A 321 -15.38 -15.02 -23.37
C LYS A 321 -14.98 -14.79 -21.92
N ILE A 322 -13.68 -14.85 -21.63
CA ILE A 322 -13.12 -14.61 -20.31
C ILE A 322 -11.94 -13.66 -20.47
N VAL A 323 -11.95 -12.60 -19.69
CA VAL A 323 -10.87 -11.60 -19.66
C VAL A 323 -10.32 -11.56 -18.25
N ALA A 324 -9.03 -11.80 -18.08
CA ALA A 324 -8.32 -11.48 -16.86
C ALA A 324 -7.66 -10.12 -16.98
N PHE A 325 -7.70 -9.31 -15.92
CA PHE A 325 -7.08 -8.00 -15.87
C PHE A 325 -6.49 -7.73 -14.50
N GLU A 326 -5.41 -6.98 -14.51
CA GLU A 326 -4.77 -6.50 -13.29
C GLU A 326 -5.24 -5.08 -13.03
N GLN A 327 -5.51 -4.76 -11.77
CA GLN A 327 -5.75 -3.41 -11.32
C GLN A 327 -5.22 -3.22 -9.91
N ASP A 328 -4.28 -2.30 -9.79
CA ASP A 328 -3.76 -1.79 -8.53
C ASP A 328 -3.24 -2.91 -7.60
N GLY A 329 -2.49 -3.86 -8.21
CA GLY A 329 -1.93 -5.03 -7.53
C GLY A 329 -2.90 -6.19 -7.31
N ASP A 330 -4.16 -6.07 -7.78
CA ASP A 330 -5.17 -7.13 -7.70
C ASP A 330 -5.39 -7.77 -9.07
N LEU A 331 -5.59 -9.08 -9.10
CA LEU A 331 -5.92 -9.83 -10.32
C LEU A 331 -7.40 -10.23 -10.30
N TRP A 332 -8.09 -9.89 -11.37
CA TRP A 332 -9.51 -10.14 -11.58
C TRP A 332 -9.76 -10.94 -12.85
N SER A 333 -10.88 -11.65 -12.90
CA SER A 333 -11.44 -12.18 -14.13
C SER A 333 -12.86 -11.67 -14.35
N TYR A 334 -13.22 -11.46 -15.62
CA TYR A 334 -14.51 -11.02 -16.07
C TYR A 334 -15.03 -11.91 -17.19
N ALA A 335 -16.26 -12.40 -17.05
CA ALA A 335 -16.97 -13.17 -18.08
C ALA A 335 -18.12 -12.33 -18.64
N PRO A 336 -17.95 -11.65 -19.80
CA PRO A 336 -18.95 -10.74 -20.38
C PRO A 336 -20.33 -11.34 -20.57
N SER A 337 -20.41 -12.63 -20.95
CA SER A 337 -21.68 -13.31 -21.22
C SER A 337 -22.59 -13.48 -19.98
N SER A 338 -21.99 -13.58 -18.79
CA SER A 338 -22.71 -13.73 -17.51
C SER A 338 -22.64 -12.50 -16.63
N GLY A 339 -21.80 -11.53 -16.97
CA GLY A 339 -21.48 -10.38 -16.11
C GLY A 339 -20.70 -10.74 -14.85
N LYS A 340 -20.23 -12.00 -14.74
CA LYS A 340 -19.53 -12.46 -13.54
C LYS A 340 -18.14 -11.85 -13.47
N ILE A 341 -17.83 -11.25 -12.32
CA ILE A 341 -16.49 -10.76 -11.96
C ILE A 341 -16.00 -11.61 -10.78
N THR A 342 -14.75 -12.05 -10.83
CA THR A 342 -14.12 -12.86 -9.77
C THR A 342 -12.77 -12.28 -9.44
N ARG A 343 -12.49 -12.01 -8.15
CA ARG A 343 -11.16 -11.66 -7.67
C ARG A 343 -10.32 -12.94 -7.58
N ILE A 344 -9.31 -13.04 -8.41
CA ILE A 344 -8.39 -14.20 -8.45
C ILE A 344 -7.34 -14.06 -7.36
N PHE A 345 -6.70 -12.88 -7.27
CA PHE A 345 -5.63 -12.64 -6.32
C PHE A 345 -5.68 -11.22 -5.78
N SER A 346 -5.37 -11.04 -4.49
CA SER A 346 -5.22 -9.75 -3.84
C SER A 346 -4.47 -9.89 -2.52
N PHE A 347 -3.59 -8.95 -2.22
CA PHE A 347 -3.08 -8.79 -0.86
C PHE A 347 -4.04 -7.99 0.03
N ARG A 348 -4.98 -7.24 -0.53
CA ARG A 348 -5.96 -6.47 0.22
C ARG A 348 -6.87 -7.39 1.02
N LYS A 349 -7.28 -6.95 2.20
CA LYS A 349 -8.25 -7.62 3.06
C LYS A 349 -9.49 -6.73 3.15
N GLU A 350 -10.67 -7.33 3.04
CA GLU A 350 -11.92 -6.59 3.19
C GLU A 350 -12.07 -6.05 4.61
N GLU A 351 -12.56 -4.83 4.73
CA GLU A 351 -12.85 -4.15 6.00
C GLU A 351 -11.64 -3.96 6.93
N ASP A 352 -10.41 -4.04 6.40
CA ASP A 352 -9.18 -3.87 7.17
C ASP A 352 -8.39 -2.67 6.65
N ASN A 353 -8.11 -1.70 7.54
CA ASN A 353 -7.39 -0.47 7.25
C ASN A 353 -5.89 -0.58 7.54
N ASP A 354 -5.35 -1.78 7.50
CA ASP A 354 -3.93 -2.00 7.73
C ASP A 354 -3.12 -1.68 6.47
N SER A 355 -2.19 -0.75 6.58
CA SER A 355 -1.33 -0.29 5.48
C SER A 355 -0.46 -1.38 4.87
N ARG A 356 -0.18 -2.47 5.62
CA ARG A 356 0.58 -3.61 5.11
C ARG A 356 -0.12 -4.32 3.97
N TYR A 357 -1.46 -4.35 3.96
CA TYR A 357 -2.25 -5.00 2.92
C TYR A 357 -2.36 -4.19 1.61
N VAL A 358 -2.19 -2.87 1.69
CA VAL A 358 -2.36 -1.97 0.54
C VAL A 358 -1.04 -1.47 -0.04
N ARG A 359 0.10 -1.92 0.51
CA ARG A 359 1.40 -1.61 -0.05
C ARG A 359 1.50 -2.14 -1.47
N ASN A 360 1.75 -1.25 -2.43
CA ASN A 360 1.81 -1.58 -3.85
C ASN A 360 3.26 -1.61 -4.37
N GLU A 361 4.05 -2.57 -3.85
CA GLU A 361 5.41 -2.84 -4.31
C GLU A 361 5.51 -4.23 -4.95
N HIS A 362 4.54 -4.56 -5.76
CA HIS A 362 4.49 -5.78 -6.56
C HIS A 362 3.71 -5.54 -7.85
N ASP A 363 3.97 -6.36 -8.85
CA ASP A 363 3.24 -6.40 -10.11
C ASP A 363 2.73 -7.80 -10.42
N ILE A 364 1.69 -7.86 -11.24
CA ILE A 364 1.12 -9.10 -11.75
C ILE A 364 1.23 -9.16 -13.26
N LYS A 365 1.83 -10.24 -13.76
CA LYS A 365 1.88 -10.55 -15.19
C LYS A 365 1.01 -11.76 -15.50
N ILE A 366 -0.04 -11.54 -16.28
CA ILE A 366 -0.90 -12.60 -16.77
C ILE A 366 -0.15 -13.34 -17.88
N ILE A 367 0.03 -14.64 -17.73
CA ILE A 367 0.73 -15.49 -18.72
C ILE A 367 -0.25 -16.12 -19.69
N ARG A 368 -1.40 -16.61 -19.18
CA ARG A 368 -2.40 -17.30 -19.99
C ARG A 368 -3.76 -17.25 -19.32
N VAL A 369 -4.79 -17.10 -20.13
CA VAL A 369 -6.19 -17.37 -19.77
C VAL A 369 -6.66 -18.54 -20.62
N ALA A 370 -7.07 -19.63 -19.99
CA ALA A 370 -7.56 -20.81 -20.67
C ALA A 370 -9.06 -20.74 -20.95
N ASP A 371 -9.55 -21.51 -21.95
CA ASP A 371 -10.96 -21.50 -22.36
C ASP A 371 -11.94 -21.96 -21.26
N ASN A 372 -11.45 -22.71 -20.27
CA ASN A 372 -12.20 -23.10 -19.06
C ASN A 372 -12.18 -22.06 -17.95
N GLY A 373 -11.45 -20.95 -18.12
CA GLY A 373 -11.35 -19.86 -17.14
C GLY A 373 -10.18 -19.98 -16.17
N ASP A 374 -9.34 -21.00 -16.31
CA ASP A 374 -8.10 -21.07 -15.53
C ASP A 374 -7.14 -19.97 -15.97
N VAL A 375 -6.37 -19.42 -15.01
CA VAL A 375 -5.41 -18.35 -15.26
C VAL A 375 -4.05 -18.73 -14.70
N ASP A 376 -3.03 -18.68 -15.56
CA ASP A 376 -1.63 -18.74 -15.13
C ASP A 376 -1.08 -17.33 -15.06
N PHE A 377 -0.49 -16.97 -13.93
CA PHE A 377 0.09 -15.64 -13.72
C PHE A 377 1.35 -15.68 -12.87
N VAL A 378 2.12 -14.62 -12.98
CA VAL A 378 3.32 -14.36 -12.17
C VAL A 378 3.11 -13.11 -11.37
N LEU A 379 3.35 -13.21 -10.08
CA LEU A 379 3.47 -12.06 -9.17
C LEU A 379 4.95 -11.86 -8.87
N TYR A 380 5.44 -10.63 -8.97
CA TYR A 380 6.83 -10.31 -8.63
C TYR A 380 6.90 -9.01 -7.86
N GLY A 381 7.82 -8.95 -6.91
CA GLY A 381 7.97 -7.84 -5.98
C GLY A 381 7.89 -8.28 -4.53
N TYR A 382 7.46 -7.40 -3.65
CA TYR A 382 7.32 -7.64 -2.23
C TYR A 382 6.02 -8.38 -1.90
N MET A 383 6.12 -9.39 -1.03
CA MET A 383 4.98 -10.19 -0.58
C MET A 383 4.43 -9.61 0.71
N ASN A 384 3.26 -8.95 0.60
CA ASN A 384 2.67 -8.18 1.71
C ASN A 384 2.19 -9.06 2.88
N ARG A 385 1.79 -10.30 2.60
CA ARG A 385 1.27 -11.26 3.59
C ARG A 385 1.34 -12.69 3.09
N GLY A 386 0.90 -13.64 3.90
CA GLY A 386 0.87 -15.06 3.57
C GLY A 386 2.19 -15.74 3.91
N VAL A 387 2.40 -16.93 3.33
CA VAL A 387 3.59 -17.77 3.64
C VAL A 387 4.92 -17.14 3.25
N HIS A 388 4.90 -16.17 2.35
CA HIS A 388 6.08 -15.45 1.86
C HIS A 388 6.11 -13.99 2.35
N GLU A 389 5.32 -13.63 3.35
CA GLU A 389 5.34 -12.26 3.89
C GLU A 389 6.77 -11.82 4.21
N GLY A 390 7.13 -10.61 3.76
CA GLY A 390 8.44 -10.01 3.97
C GLY A 390 9.54 -10.50 3.02
N TYR A 391 9.22 -11.35 2.06
CA TYR A 391 10.15 -11.66 0.98
C TYR A 391 9.89 -10.77 -0.24
N SER A 392 10.95 -10.41 -0.95
CA SER A 392 10.89 -9.95 -2.33
C SER A 392 11.22 -11.12 -3.24
N GLY A 393 10.54 -11.23 -4.38
CA GLY A 393 10.80 -12.34 -5.30
C GLY A 393 9.78 -12.49 -6.40
N VAL A 394 9.80 -13.64 -7.05
CA VAL A 394 8.91 -14.02 -8.14
C VAL A 394 8.12 -15.25 -7.74
N CYS A 395 6.81 -15.17 -7.78
CA CYS A 395 5.90 -16.28 -7.49
C CYS A 395 5.06 -16.62 -8.72
N VAL A 396 5.05 -17.89 -9.12
CA VAL A 396 4.22 -18.38 -10.21
C VAL A 396 2.99 -19.06 -9.64
N TYR A 397 1.83 -18.63 -10.09
CA TYR A 397 0.54 -19.12 -9.64
C TYR A 397 -0.29 -19.71 -10.77
N HIS A 398 -1.14 -20.63 -10.41
CA HIS A 398 -2.20 -21.18 -11.24
C HIS A 398 -3.54 -21.01 -10.53
N TYR A 399 -4.46 -20.28 -11.13
CA TYR A 399 -5.85 -20.20 -10.69
C TYR A 399 -6.68 -21.29 -11.38
N ASN A 400 -7.32 -22.14 -10.59
CA ASN A 400 -8.29 -23.13 -11.06
C ASN A 400 -9.71 -22.55 -10.91
N SER A 401 -10.35 -22.29 -12.03
CA SER A 401 -11.65 -21.61 -12.07
C SER A 401 -12.80 -22.47 -11.55
N ASP A 402 -12.75 -23.80 -11.76
CA ASP A 402 -13.79 -24.74 -11.30
C ASP A 402 -13.80 -24.85 -9.78
N ARG A 403 -12.63 -24.82 -9.14
CA ARG A 403 -12.45 -24.94 -7.70
C ARG A 403 -12.38 -23.59 -7.00
N ASN A 404 -12.23 -22.51 -7.76
CA ASN A 404 -11.96 -21.15 -7.25
C ASN A 404 -10.78 -21.10 -6.27
N VAL A 405 -9.64 -21.72 -6.67
CA VAL A 405 -8.44 -21.84 -5.84
C VAL A 405 -7.24 -21.35 -6.62
N VAL A 406 -6.38 -20.58 -5.96
CA VAL A 406 -5.06 -20.21 -6.45
C VAL A 406 -4.04 -21.18 -5.87
N GLU A 407 -3.28 -21.84 -6.74
CA GLU A 407 -2.23 -22.78 -6.39
C GLU A 407 -0.86 -22.17 -6.70
N GLU A 408 -0.01 -22.08 -5.69
CA GLU A 408 1.39 -21.72 -5.91
C GLU A 408 2.13 -22.86 -6.62
N LYS A 409 2.87 -22.54 -7.65
CA LYS A 409 3.71 -23.51 -8.39
C LYS A 409 5.18 -23.41 -8.01
N VAL A 410 5.69 -22.19 -7.83
CA VAL A 410 7.07 -21.94 -7.42
C VAL A 410 7.21 -20.53 -6.88
N PHE A 411 8.03 -20.38 -5.85
CA PHE A 411 8.50 -19.09 -5.36
C PHE A 411 10.02 -19.02 -5.46
N ILE A 412 10.53 -17.91 -5.99
CA ILE A 412 11.97 -17.63 -6.15
C ILE A 412 12.25 -16.32 -5.44
N PRO A 413 12.90 -16.34 -4.25
CA PRO A 413 13.24 -15.13 -3.52
C PRO A 413 14.34 -14.33 -4.24
N SER A 414 14.32 -13.01 -4.08
CA SER A 414 15.33 -12.06 -4.54
C SER A 414 15.82 -11.20 -3.37
N THR A 415 17.12 -10.87 -3.36
CA THR A 415 17.72 -9.91 -2.43
C THR A 415 17.82 -8.49 -3.00
N GLU A 416 17.29 -8.28 -4.18
CA GLU A 416 17.14 -6.97 -4.82
C GLU A 416 15.75 -6.41 -4.53
N SER A 417 15.61 -5.10 -4.46
CA SER A 417 14.31 -4.47 -4.26
C SER A 417 13.44 -4.56 -5.53
N TYR A 418 12.15 -4.32 -5.37
CA TYR A 418 11.21 -4.30 -6.50
C TYR A 418 11.55 -3.24 -7.56
N GLU A 419 12.12 -2.11 -7.13
CA GLU A 419 12.46 -0.99 -8.01
C GLU A 419 13.84 -1.12 -8.69
N SER A 420 14.56 -2.20 -8.49
CA SER A 420 15.94 -2.39 -8.98
C SER A 420 16.04 -2.98 -10.39
#